data_87a08fe8781f0c5d0523ec9940b95536
#
_entry.id   87a08fe8781f0c5d0523ec9940b95536
#
_cell.length_a   1.000
_cell.length_b   1.000
_cell.length_c   1.000
_cell.angle_alpha   90.00
_cell.angle_beta   90.00
_cell.angle_gamma   90.00
#
_symmetry.space_group_name_H-M   'P 1'
#
loop_
_entity.id
_entity.type
_entity.pdbx_description
1 polymer ?
#
loop_
_entity_poly.entity_id
_entity_poly.type
_entity_poly.pdbx_seq_one_letter_code
_entity_poly.pdbx_strand_id
1 'polypeptide(L)'
;GSGKSTFLRLIGKLQEGTYQGNIRINGILLEEINMDSLYGKMGIVFQEPYLFGFSLKENIIMGRNVKDSDYEAILKKLNLGYLLERFSDVELDTEMVAKLSGGEKQRIALARAMVGKPQVYLLDEITSSLDEQNAREMEEILLAEDAMVLYVCHKIIPELKGQYEMLTF
;
A
#
# COMPACT_ATOMS: atom_id res chain seq x y z
N GLY A 1 2.64 -13.87 17.08
CA GLY A 1 2.93 -13.45 15.72
C GLY A 1 4.03 -14.30 15.09
N SER A 2 3.80 -14.79 13.87
CA SER A 2 4.75 -15.64 13.12
C SER A 2 5.89 -14.85 12.45
N GLY A 3 6.00 -13.52 12.67
CA GLY A 3 7.07 -12.69 12.10
C GLY A 3 6.81 -12.12 10.71
N LYS A 4 5.65 -12.37 10.09
CA LYS A 4 5.35 -11.90 8.72
C LYS A 4 5.46 -10.38 8.54
N SER A 5 4.78 -9.60 9.38
CA SER A 5 4.86 -8.13 9.34
C SER A 5 6.28 -7.62 9.66
N THR A 6 6.99 -8.31 10.56
CA THR A 6 8.41 -8.01 10.84
C THR A 6 9.26 -8.21 9.59
N PHE A 7 9.03 -9.30 8.84
CA PHE A 7 9.72 -9.57 7.58
C PHE A 7 9.49 -8.46 6.55
N LEU A 8 8.24 -8.02 6.34
CA LEU A 8 7.94 -6.89 5.44
C LEU A 8 8.66 -5.61 5.89
N ARG A 9 8.64 -5.31 7.19
CA ARG A 9 9.32 -4.13 7.74
C ARG A 9 10.83 -4.19 7.58
N LEU A 10 11.44 -5.38 7.70
CA LEU A 10 12.87 -5.56 7.46
C LEU A 10 13.22 -5.32 6.00
N ILE A 11 12.49 -5.91 5.04
CA ILE A 11 12.72 -5.69 3.61
C ILE A 11 12.55 -4.22 3.24
N GLY A 12 11.55 -3.55 3.81
CA GLY A 12 11.31 -2.12 3.59
C GLY A 12 12.29 -1.19 4.33
N LYS A 13 13.27 -1.71 5.06
CA LYS A 13 14.14 -0.89 5.94
C LYS A 13 13.35 0.01 6.92
N LEU A 14 12.20 -0.44 7.38
CA LEU A 14 11.31 0.33 8.24
C LEU A 14 11.47 -0.02 9.74
N GLN A 15 12.31 -0.97 10.02
CA GLN A 15 12.60 -1.40 11.39
C GLN A 15 14.08 -1.25 11.65
N GLU A 16 14.41 -0.42 12.63
CA GLU A 16 15.73 -0.41 13.23
C GLU A 16 15.84 -1.61 14.17
N GLY A 17 16.92 -2.33 14.09
CA GLY A 17 17.17 -3.47 14.95
C GLY A 17 18.15 -4.45 14.34
N THR A 18 18.69 -5.29 15.19
CA THR A 18 19.62 -6.33 14.77
C THR A 18 18.87 -7.58 14.34
N TYR A 19 19.03 -7.98 13.11
CA TYR A 19 18.70 -9.32 12.64
C TYR A 19 19.99 -10.09 12.37
N GLN A 20 19.94 -11.40 12.46
CA GLN A 20 21.09 -12.25 12.12
C GLN A 20 20.91 -12.76 10.68
N GLY A 21 21.98 -12.66 9.90
CA GLY A 21 21.97 -13.09 8.51
C GLY A 21 22.04 -11.92 7.52
N ASN A 22 21.82 -12.21 6.25
CA ASN A 22 21.93 -11.24 5.15
C ASN A 22 20.63 -11.22 4.35
N ILE A 23 20.07 -10.03 4.14
CA ILE A 23 18.98 -9.82 3.19
C ILE A 23 19.60 -9.22 1.93
N ARG A 24 19.25 -9.79 0.76
CA ARG A 24 19.71 -9.30 -0.53
C ARG A 24 18.52 -9.04 -1.45
N ILE A 25 18.57 -7.91 -2.15
CA ILE A 25 17.64 -7.58 -3.22
C ILE A 25 18.46 -7.51 -4.51
N ASN A 26 18.16 -8.35 -5.49
CA ASN A 26 18.92 -8.47 -6.74
C ASN A 26 20.43 -8.65 -6.51
N GLY A 27 20.82 -9.43 -5.49
CA GLY A 27 22.20 -9.72 -5.15
C GLY A 27 22.91 -8.66 -4.31
N ILE A 28 22.35 -7.47 -4.13
CA ILE A 28 22.91 -6.38 -3.33
C ILE A 28 22.43 -6.53 -1.89
N LEU A 29 23.33 -6.39 -0.92
CA LEU A 29 22.97 -6.38 0.50
C LEU A 29 21.99 -5.23 0.79
N LEU A 30 20.94 -5.52 1.55
CA LEU A 30 19.92 -4.53 1.88
C LEU A 30 20.52 -3.28 2.56
N GLU A 31 21.54 -3.46 3.39
CA GLU A 31 22.23 -2.37 4.09
C GLU A 31 22.97 -1.43 3.11
N GLU A 32 23.47 -1.96 1.99
CA GLU A 32 24.19 -1.20 0.95
C GLU A 32 23.24 -0.43 0.02
N ILE A 33 21.95 -0.77 -0.01
CA ILE A 33 20.96 -0.11 -0.88
C ILE A 33 20.63 1.27 -0.30
N ASN A 34 20.76 2.30 -1.15
CA ASN A 34 20.32 3.66 -0.82
C ASN A 34 18.79 3.72 -0.57
N MET A 35 18.36 4.40 0.49
CA MET A 35 16.96 4.49 0.91
C MET A 35 16.07 5.13 -0.15
N ASP A 36 16.50 6.24 -0.77
CA ASP A 36 15.72 6.94 -1.79
C ASP A 36 15.51 6.06 -3.02
N SER A 37 16.56 5.30 -3.41
CA SER A 37 16.48 4.33 -4.50
C SER A 37 15.51 3.19 -4.18
N LEU A 38 15.50 2.72 -2.94
CA LEU A 38 14.61 1.66 -2.48
C LEU A 38 13.15 2.14 -2.47
N TYR A 39 12.88 3.26 -1.80
CA TYR A 39 11.52 3.80 -1.68
C TYR A 39 10.98 4.36 -2.99
N GLY A 40 11.83 4.78 -3.91
CA GLY A 40 11.42 5.14 -5.27
C GLY A 40 10.85 3.97 -6.08
N LYS A 41 11.10 2.72 -5.63
CA LYS A 41 10.65 1.49 -6.31
C LYS A 41 9.65 0.68 -5.50
N MET A 42 9.37 1.07 -4.27
CA MET A 42 8.47 0.36 -3.37
C MET A 42 7.20 1.15 -3.08
N GLY A 43 6.07 0.47 -3.13
CA GLY A 43 4.79 0.92 -2.59
C GLY A 43 4.53 0.18 -1.28
N ILE A 44 4.39 0.89 -0.17
CA ILE A 44 4.22 0.28 1.15
C ILE A 44 2.87 0.69 1.72
N VAL A 45 2.07 -0.30 2.14
CA VAL A 45 0.79 -0.07 2.81
C VAL A 45 0.71 -0.92 4.06
N PHE A 46 0.43 -0.27 5.20
CA PHE A 46 0.28 -0.91 6.49
C PHE A 46 -1.19 -1.21 6.80
N GLN A 47 -1.40 -2.08 7.78
CA GLN A 47 -2.71 -2.44 8.31
C GLN A 47 -3.52 -1.21 8.76
N GLU A 48 -2.88 -0.27 9.45
CA GLU A 48 -3.48 1.00 9.88
C GLU A 48 -2.84 2.16 9.13
N PRO A 49 -3.40 2.59 8.00
CA PRO A 49 -2.83 3.67 7.22
C PRO A 49 -3.06 5.02 7.91
N TYR A 50 -1.99 5.82 7.96
CA TYR A 50 -2.06 7.19 8.44
C TYR A 50 -2.44 8.16 7.31
N LEU A 51 -3.40 9.03 7.61
CA LEU A 51 -3.75 10.17 6.75
C LEU A 51 -3.33 11.46 7.44
N PHE A 52 -2.69 12.32 6.66
CA PHE A 52 -2.19 13.61 7.13
C PHE A 52 -3.27 14.68 7.04
N GLY A 53 -3.12 15.78 7.80
CA GLY A 53 -3.94 16.98 7.71
C GLY A 53 -3.73 17.77 6.42
N PHE A 54 -3.67 17.08 5.29
CA PHE A 54 -3.52 17.61 3.94
C PHE A 54 -4.79 17.35 3.14
N SER A 55 -4.93 17.95 1.97
CA SER A 55 -6.00 17.61 1.04
C SER A 55 -5.94 16.12 0.64
N LEU A 56 -7.04 15.58 0.13
CA LEU A 56 -7.08 14.20 -0.38
C LEU A 56 -6.00 13.98 -1.46
N LYS A 57 -5.85 14.95 -2.38
CA LYS A 57 -4.85 14.90 -3.43
C LYS A 57 -3.44 14.84 -2.85
N GLU A 58 -3.10 15.71 -1.91
CA GLU A 58 -1.79 15.73 -1.27
C GLU A 58 -1.51 14.47 -0.46
N ASN A 59 -2.52 13.91 0.19
CA ASN A 59 -2.41 12.61 0.87
C ASN A 59 -2.06 11.46 -0.09
N ILE A 60 -2.47 11.54 -1.34
CA ILE A 60 -2.18 10.53 -2.36
C ILE A 60 -0.85 10.80 -3.04
N ILE A 61 -0.62 12.01 -3.55
CA ILE A 61 0.58 12.31 -4.32
C ILE A 61 1.83 12.47 -3.48
N MET A 62 1.71 12.91 -2.21
CA MET A 62 2.83 13.08 -1.27
C MET A 62 4.01 13.85 -1.88
N GLY A 63 3.72 15.01 -2.49
CA GLY A 63 4.73 15.86 -3.11
C GLY A 63 5.34 15.34 -4.43
N ARG A 64 4.90 14.18 -4.95
CA ARG A 64 5.36 13.67 -6.24
C ARG A 64 4.78 14.48 -7.38
N ASN A 65 5.55 14.63 -8.45
CA ASN A 65 5.04 15.23 -9.70
C ASN A 65 4.22 14.18 -10.47
N VAL A 66 2.89 14.22 -10.30
CA VAL A 66 1.93 13.27 -10.88
C VAL A 66 1.05 14.02 -11.85
N LYS A 67 0.86 13.49 -13.05
CA LYS A 67 -0.08 14.04 -14.03
C LYS A 67 -1.51 13.86 -13.51
N ASP A 68 -2.37 14.87 -13.73
CA ASP A 68 -3.78 14.79 -13.31
C ASP A 68 -4.48 13.56 -13.90
N SER A 69 -4.19 13.21 -15.15
CA SER A 69 -4.73 12.00 -15.79
C SER A 69 -4.36 10.70 -15.06
N ASP A 70 -3.13 10.59 -14.53
CA ASP A 70 -2.68 9.41 -13.79
C ASP A 70 -3.36 9.37 -12.41
N TYR A 71 -3.48 10.53 -11.76
CA TYR A 71 -4.19 10.66 -10.50
C TYR A 71 -5.67 10.25 -10.63
N GLU A 72 -6.39 10.79 -11.63
CA GLU A 72 -7.78 10.45 -11.88
C GLU A 72 -7.98 8.97 -12.22
N ALA A 73 -7.07 8.39 -13.01
CA ALA A 73 -7.10 6.97 -13.34
C ALA A 73 -6.98 6.09 -12.09
N ILE A 74 -6.10 6.44 -11.15
CA ILE A 74 -5.93 5.72 -9.87
C ILE A 74 -7.19 5.87 -9.01
N LEU A 75 -7.76 7.07 -8.90
CA LEU A 75 -9.00 7.27 -8.14
C LEU A 75 -10.15 6.44 -8.71
N LYS A 76 -10.28 6.39 -10.03
CA LYS A 76 -11.29 5.56 -10.71
C LYS A 76 -11.03 4.07 -10.43
N LYS A 77 -9.78 3.62 -10.58
CA LYS A 77 -9.37 2.23 -10.35
C LYS A 77 -9.71 1.75 -8.93
N LEU A 78 -9.55 2.62 -7.94
CA LEU A 78 -9.79 2.32 -6.53
C LEU A 78 -11.19 2.74 -6.04
N ASN A 79 -12.11 3.11 -6.94
CA ASN A 79 -13.45 3.58 -6.59
C ASN A 79 -13.45 4.73 -5.56
N LEU A 80 -12.50 5.68 -5.70
CA LEU A 80 -12.34 6.84 -4.80
C LEU A 80 -12.91 8.14 -5.39
N GLY A 81 -13.44 8.11 -6.61
CA GLY A 81 -13.89 9.32 -7.32
C GLY A 81 -14.92 10.16 -6.56
N TYR A 82 -15.84 9.50 -5.83
CA TYR A 82 -16.83 10.18 -5.01
C TYR A 82 -16.24 10.98 -3.83
N LEU A 83 -15.04 10.63 -3.38
CA LEU A 83 -14.35 11.38 -2.33
C LEU A 83 -13.87 12.76 -2.82
N LEU A 84 -13.66 12.93 -4.14
CA LEU A 84 -13.35 14.25 -4.71
C LEU A 84 -14.50 15.24 -4.51
N GLU A 85 -15.74 14.79 -4.70
CA GLU A 85 -16.92 15.64 -4.48
C GLU A 85 -17.08 15.99 -2.98
N ARG A 86 -16.68 15.06 -2.12
CA ARG A 86 -16.80 15.21 -0.66
C ARG A 86 -15.67 16.04 -0.04
N PHE A 87 -14.46 15.96 -0.58
CA PHE A 87 -13.24 16.51 0.03
C PHE A 87 -12.37 17.28 -0.97
N SER A 88 -12.96 17.85 -2.06
CA SER A 88 -12.17 18.59 -3.03
C SER A 88 -11.52 19.80 -2.36
N ASP A 89 -10.20 19.92 -2.51
CA ASP A 89 -9.35 21.04 -2.05
C ASP A 89 -9.46 21.42 -0.56
N VAL A 90 -10.09 20.55 0.25
CA VAL A 90 -10.19 20.74 1.70
C VAL A 90 -9.10 19.94 2.41
N GLU A 91 -8.41 20.56 3.35
CA GLU A 91 -7.54 19.83 4.27
C GLU A 91 -8.35 18.88 5.15
N LEU A 92 -7.90 17.62 5.23
CA LEU A 92 -8.55 16.59 6.04
C LEU A 92 -8.23 16.83 7.52
N ASP A 93 -9.15 17.42 8.26
CA ASP A 93 -9.03 17.49 9.70
C ASP A 93 -9.28 16.13 10.38
N THR A 94 -9.02 16.06 11.67
CA THR A 94 -9.18 14.84 12.47
C THR A 94 -10.62 14.30 12.42
N GLU A 95 -11.62 15.18 12.38
CA GLU A 95 -13.03 14.80 12.33
C GLU A 95 -13.41 14.20 10.98
N MET A 96 -12.91 14.79 9.88
CA MET A 96 -13.09 14.28 8.53
C MET A 96 -12.44 12.91 8.35
N VAL A 97 -11.20 12.76 8.82
CA VAL A 97 -10.48 11.47 8.80
C VAL A 97 -11.21 10.42 9.64
N ALA A 98 -11.80 10.81 10.78
CA ALA A 98 -12.57 9.89 11.61
C ALA A 98 -13.86 9.39 10.92
N LYS A 99 -14.44 10.20 10.02
CA LYS A 99 -15.63 9.85 9.23
C LYS A 99 -15.34 8.92 8.04
N LEU A 100 -14.07 8.74 7.68
CA LEU A 100 -13.69 7.78 6.65
C LEU A 100 -13.78 6.36 7.23
N SER A 101 -14.37 5.46 6.44
CA SER A 101 -14.38 4.02 6.75
C SER A 101 -12.94 3.45 6.69
N GLY A 102 -12.73 2.30 7.33
CA GLY A 102 -11.47 1.58 7.22
C GLY A 102 -11.08 1.28 5.77
N GLY A 103 -12.06 0.89 4.96
CA GLY A 103 -11.86 0.62 3.54
C GLY A 103 -11.46 1.85 2.72
N GLU A 104 -12.07 3.02 2.99
CA GLU A 104 -11.68 4.28 2.35
C GLU A 104 -10.22 4.64 2.69
N LYS A 105 -9.85 4.54 3.96
CA LYS A 105 -8.48 4.80 4.41
C LYS A 105 -7.47 3.85 3.73
N GLN A 106 -7.81 2.56 3.64
CA GLN A 106 -6.96 1.57 2.96
C GLN A 106 -6.83 1.87 1.45
N ARG A 107 -7.93 2.21 0.78
CA ARG A 107 -7.90 2.58 -0.64
C ARG A 107 -7.10 3.86 -0.89
N ILE A 108 -7.18 4.87 -0.02
CA ILE A 108 -6.36 6.08 -0.10
C ILE A 108 -4.87 5.73 0.08
N ALA A 109 -4.53 4.89 1.05
CA ALA A 109 -3.15 4.44 1.24
C ALA A 109 -2.63 3.62 0.06
N LEU A 110 -3.47 2.77 -0.54
CA LEU A 110 -3.11 2.05 -1.75
C LEU A 110 -2.94 3.00 -2.94
N ALA A 111 -3.81 4.01 -3.11
CA ALA A 111 -3.64 5.07 -4.11
C ALA A 111 -2.30 5.79 -3.97
N ARG A 112 -1.91 6.13 -2.73
CA ARG A 112 -0.59 6.71 -2.40
C ARG A 112 0.57 5.82 -2.83
N ALA A 113 0.45 4.51 -2.66
CA ALA A 113 1.46 3.56 -3.08
C ALA A 113 1.51 3.45 -4.61
N MET A 114 0.35 3.35 -5.28
CA MET A 114 0.23 3.15 -6.73
C MET A 114 0.67 4.35 -7.56
N VAL A 115 0.45 5.56 -7.06
CA VAL A 115 0.81 6.80 -7.77
C VAL A 115 2.32 6.90 -8.05
N GLY A 116 3.13 6.25 -7.24
CA GLY A 116 4.58 6.12 -7.43
C GLY A 116 4.98 5.12 -8.51
N LYS A 117 4.04 4.36 -9.08
CA LYS A 117 4.29 3.27 -10.06
C LYS A 117 5.40 2.33 -9.57
N PRO A 118 5.28 1.74 -8.38
CA PRO A 118 6.33 0.93 -7.78
C PRO A 118 6.56 -0.36 -8.55
N GLN A 119 7.77 -0.91 -8.42
CA GLN A 119 8.10 -2.24 -8.93
C GLN A 119 7.76 -3.36 -7.93
N VAL A 120 7.63 -2.99 -6.65
CA VAL A 120 7.31 -3.93 -5.57
C VAL A 120 6.30 -3.29 -4.63
N TYR A 121 5.24 -4.00 -4.29
CA TYR A 121 4.33 -3.66 -3.21
C TYR A 121 4.65 -4.48 -1.97
N LEU A 122 4.76 -3.81 -0.82
CA LEU A 122 4.82 -4.44 0.52
C LEU A 122 3.51 -4.12 1.24
N LEU A 123 2.65 -5.12 1.42
CA LEU A 123 1.29 -4.94 1.89
C LEU A 123 1.07 -5.76 3.18
N ASP A 124 0.74 -5.07 4.27
CA ASP A 124 0.52 -5.70 5.58
C ASP A 124 -0.97 -5.62 5.95
N GLU A 125 -1.67 -6.74 5.80
CA GLU A 125 -3.08 -6.96 6.21
C GLU A 125 -4.08 -5.90 5.69
N ILE A 126 -3.89 -5.40 4.48
CA ILE A 126 -4.65 -4.27 3.93
C ILE A 126 -6.13 -4.57 3.67
N THR A 127 -6.55 -5.83 3.71
CA THR A 127 -7.95 -6.25 3.53
C THR A 127 -8.63 -6.68 4.85
N SER A 128 -7.91 -6.64 5.98
CA SER A 128 -8.41 -7.16 7.26
C SER A 128 -9.67 -6.46 7.79
N SER A 129 -9.87 -5.18 7.45
CA SER A 129 -11.02 -4.36 7.82
C SER A 129 -12.12 -4.27 6.76
N LEU A 130 -11.99 -5.02 5.66
CA LEU A 130 -12.91 -5.00 4.53
C LEU A 130 -13.89 -6.18 4.58
N ASP A 131 -15.09 -5.97 4.06
CA ASP A 131 -15.96 -7.09 3.69
C ASP A 131 -15.36 -7.88 2.52
N GLU A 132 -15.91 -9.06 2.28
CA GLU A 132 -15.36 -10.01 1.32
C GLU A 132 -15.34 -9.48 -0.11
N GLN A 133 -16.35 -8.72 -0.52
CA GLN A 133 -16.41 -8.14 -1.86
C GLN A 133 -15.38 -7.05 -2.05
N ASN A 134 -15.27 -6.10 -1.11
CA ASN A 134 -14.27 -5.05 -1.14
C ASN A 134 -12.84 -5.60 -1.07
N ALA A 135 -12.61 -6.65 -0.28
CA ALA A 135 -11.34 -7.34 -0.21
C ALA A 135 -10.98 -7.98 -1.56
N ARG A 136 -11.92 -8.67 -2.21
CA ARG A 136 -11.75 -9.27 -3.53
C ARG A 136 -11.38 -8.22 -4.58
N GLU A 137 -12.16 -7.13 -4.68
CA GLU A 137 -11.88 -6.05 -5.62
C GLU A 137 -10.47 -5.49 -5.45
N MET A 138 -10.03 -5.29 -4.20
CA MET A 138 -8.69 -4.78 -3.91
C MET A 138 -7.59 -5.77 -4.32
N GLU A 139 -7.77 -7.07 -4.05
CA GLU A 139 -6.81 -8.10 -4.45
C GLU A 139 -6.76 -8.25 -5.98
N GLU A 140 -7.89 -8.22 -6.68
CA GLU A 140 -7.94 -8.26 -8.15
C GLU A 140 -7.21 -7.05 -8.77
N ILE A 141 -7.36 -5.86 -8.19
CA ILE A 141 -6.62 -4.67 -8.61
C ILE A 141 -5.11 -4.88 -8.47
N LEU A 142 -4.66 -5.45 -7.36
CA LEU A 142 -3.24 -5.72 -7.10
C LEU A 142 -2.67 -6.80 -8.02
N LEU A 143 -3.42 -7.86 -8.29
CA LEU A 143 -3.02 -8.92 -9.21
C LEU A 143 -2.90 -8.44 -10.66
N ALA A 144 -3.61 -7.36 -11.01
CA ALA A 144 -3.53 -6.74 -12.34
C ALA A 144 -2.35 -5.76 -12.49
N GLU A 145 -1.60 -5.49 -11.42
CA GLU A 145 -0.41 -4.62 -11.49
C GLU A 145 0.78 -5.36 -12.12
N ASP A 146 1.54 -4.65 -12.95
CA ASP A 146 2.83 -5.14 -13.47
C ASP A 146 3.95 -4.88 -12.44
N ALA A 147 3.81 -5.51 -11.27
CA ALA A 147 4.72 -5.34 -10.14
C ALA A 147 4.72 -6.59 -9.27
N MET A 148 5.79 -6.82 -8.54
CA MET A 148 5.83 -7.86 -7.49
C MET A 148 4.97 -7.41 -6.31
N VAL A 149 4.11 -8.29 -5.81
CA VAL A 149 3.29 -8.03 -4.62
C VAL A 149 3.68 -9.00 -3.51
N LEU A 150 4.24 -8.47 -2.43
CA LEU A 150 4.46 -9.19 -1.17
C LEU A 150 3.34 -8.81 -0.20
N TYR A 151 2.44 -9.75 0.03
CA TYR A 151 1.21 -9.50 0.76
C TYR A 151 1.08 -10.41 1.99
N VAL A 152 0.99 -9.80 3.17
CA VAL A 152 0.63 -10.49 4.40
C VAL A 152 -0.87 -10.42 4.58
N CYS A 153 -1.53 -11.56 4.62
CA CYS A 153 -2.96 -11.66 4.91
C CYS A 153 -3.25 -12.82 5.88
N HIS A 154 -4.35 -12.70 6.61
CA HIS A 154 -4.85 -13.77 7.47
C HIS A 154 -5.85 -14.68 6.74
N LYS A 155 -6.57 -14.14 5.79
CA LYS A 155 -7.58 -14.85 5.01
C LYS A 155 -7.29 -14.65 3.54
N ILE A 156 -7.17 -15.75 2.82
CA ILE A 156 -7.01 -15.74 1.37
C ILE A 156 -8.39 -15.95 0.75
N ILE A 157 -8.70 -15.21 -0.28
CA ILE A 157 -9.90 -15.40 -1.09
C ILE A 157 -9.72 -16.70 -1.88
N PRO A 158 -10.58 -17.71 -1.67
CA PRO A 158 -10.36 -19.05 -2.22
C PRO A 158 -10.16 -19.06 -3.75
N GLU A 159 -10.92 -18.25 -4.47
CA GLU A 159 -10.90 -18.16 -5.93
C GLU A 159 -9.60 -17.51 -6.47
N LEU A 160 -8.94 -16.69 -5.67
CA LEU A 160 -7.69 -16.02 -6.04
C LEU A 160 -6.45 -16.80 -5.58
N LYS A 161 -6.61 -17.81 -4.73
CA LYS A 161 -5.51 -18.56 -4.12
C LYS A 161 -4.52 -19.12 -5.14
N GLY A 162 -4.98 -19.56 -6.30
CA GLY A 162 -4.13 -20.11 -7.36
C GLY A 162 -3.25 -19.09 -8.09
N GLN A 163 -3.46 -17.80 -7.82
CA GLN A 163 -2.69 -16.70 -8.42
C GLN A 163 -1.54 -16.22 -7.52
N TYR A 164 -1.42 -16.80 -6.31
CA TYR A 164 -0.37 -16.46 -5.35
C TYR A 164 0.61 -17.61 -5.15
N GLU A 165 1.88 -17.27 -5.00
CA GLU A 165 2.87 -18.15 -4.42
C GLU A 165 2.87 -17.98 -2.89
N MET A 166 2.70 -19.09 -2.16
CA MET A 166 2.56 -19.07 -0.70
C MET A 166 3.92 -19.24 -0.03
N LEU A 167 4.31 -18.25 0.79
CA LEU A 167 5.45 -18.38 1.70
C LEU A 167 4.96 -18.72 3.11
N THR A 168 5.55 -19.73 3.73
CA THR A 168 5.21 -20.15 5.10
C THR A 168 6.38 -19.83 6.02
N PHE A 169 6.07 -19.25 7.18
CA PHE A 169 7.03 -18.87 8.22
C PHE A 169 6.79 -19.67 9.50
#